data_fbd057c12506aeeeb7551950c740aa4c
#
_entry.id   fbd057c12506aeeeb7551950c740aa4c
#
_cell.length_a   1.000
_cell.length_b   1.000
_cell.length_c   1.000
_cell.angle_alpha   90.00
_cell.angle_beta   90.00
_cell.angle_gamma   90.00
#
_symmetry.space_group_name_H-M   'P 1'
#
loop_
_entity.id
_entity.type
_entity.pdbx_description
1 polymer ?
#
loop_
_entity_poly.entity_id
_entity_poly.type
_entity_poly.pdbx_seq_one_letter_code
_entity_poly.pdbx_strand_id
1 'polypeptide(L)'
;MNYIDFDGVILDTHYPLFKDHKEFTNKNGYINDTKYVQDRDWYQVLRESEIINDSINIIKTLDISNNAILTRVHSLENEGSNKVIYLRESGIKCPIILVPYNLKKTAIVPPKNNILIDDDLLNLDDWQSLGGIPIYFNKDDSDIDGWGRQNTKYPKTRTLKILEKMY
;
A
#
# COMPACT_ATOMS: atom_id res chain seq x y z
N MET A 1 4.22 10.97 12.39
CA MET A 1 4.69 9.86 11.52
C MET A 1 3.77 9.73 10.32
N ASN A 2 4.32 9.59 9.13
CA ASN A 2 3.56 9.26 7.93
C ASN A 2 3.75 7.78 7.63
N TYR A 3 2.66 7.07 7.46
CA TYR A 3 2.63 5.68 7.03
C TYR A 3 2.18 5.59 5.58
N ILE A 4 2.91 4.84 4.77
CA ILE A 4 2.70 4.69 3.33
C ILE A 4 2.38 3.23 3.07
N ASP A 5 1.23 2.95 2.46
CA ASP A 5 0.93 1.59 2.00
C ASP A 5 1.81 1.18 0.83
N PHE A 6 1.85 -0.11 0.52
CA PHE A 6 2.71 -0.65 -0.53
C PHE A 6 1.93 -0.97 -1.82
N ASP A 7 0.95 -1.88 -1.73
CA ASP A 7 0.19 -2.34 -2.90
C ASP A 7 -0.77 -1.24 -3.37
N GLY A 8 -0.77 -0.92 -4.65
CA GLY A 8 -1.60 0.17 -5.18
C GLY A 8 -1.12 1.59 -4.85
N VAL A 9 -0.07 1.74 -4.04
CA VAL A 9 0.53 3.03 -3.67
C VAL A 9 1.98 3.16 -4.14
N ILE A 10 2.82 2.19 -3.82
CA ILE A 10 4.23 2.15 -4.26
C ILE A 10 4.36 1.37 -5.55
N LEU A 11 3.79 0.17 -5.59
CA LEU A 11 3.77 -0.70 -6.78
C LEU A 11 2.34 -1.05 -7.17
N ASP A 12 2.11 -1.14 -8.48
CA ASP A 12 0.89 -1.72 -9.06
C ASP A 12 1.00 -3.23 -9.11
N THR A 13 0.73 -3.88 -7.98
CA THR A 13 0.85 -5.33 -7.85
C THR A 13 -0.36 -6.11 -8.35
N HIS A 14 -1.49 -5.44 -8.61
CA HIS A 14 -2.75 -6.10 -8.93
C HIS A 14 -2.67 -6.99 -10.18
N TYR A 15 -2.20 -6.45 -11.31
CA TYR A 15 -2.13 -7.21 -12.55
C TYR A 15 -1.14 -8.39 -12.45
N PRO A 16 0.13 -8.23 -12.04
CA PRO A 16 1.04 -9.36 -11.91
C PRO A 16 0.57 -10.41 -10.92
N LEU A 17 -0.11 -10.00 -9.84
CA LEU A 17 -0.63 -10.91 -8.82
C LEU A 17 -1.77 -11.79 -9.36
N PHE A 18 -2.73 -11.21 -10.06
CA PHE A 18 -3.99 -11.88 -10.39
C PHE A 18 -4.15 -12.27 -11.87
N LYS A 19 -3.25 -11.90 -12.78
CA LYS A 19 -3.39 -12.17 -14.23
C LYS A 19 -3.69 -13.63 -14.59
N ASP A 20 -3.21 -14.56 -13.77
CA ASP A 20 -3.40 -16.01 -13.96
C ASP A 20 -4.55 -16.60 -13.12
N HIS A 21 -5.24 -15.78 -12.35
CA HIS A 21 -6.36 -16.25 -11.52
C HIS A 21 -7.62 -16.48 -12.38
N LYS A 22 -8.35 -17.58 -12.10
CA LYS A 22 -9.57 -17.96 -12.86
C LYS A 22 -10.67 -16.90 -12.90
N GLU A 23 -10.73 -16.04 -11.87
CA GLU A 23 -11.72 -14.95 -11.77
C GLU A 23 -11.18 -13.62 -12.33
N PHE A 24 -9.95 -13.62 -12.85
CA PHE A 24 -9.36 -12.39 -13.37
C PHE A 24 -10.14 -11.93 -14.61
N THR A 25 -10.59 -10.68 -14.55
CA THR A 25 -11.13 -9.96 -15.70
C THR A 25 -10.28 -8.71 -15.87
N ASN A 26 -10.13 -8.21 -17.10
CA ASN A 26 -9.42 -6.94 -17.36
C ASN A 26 -10.14 -5.71 -16.76
N LYS A 27 -11.20 -5.93 -15.99
CA LYS A 27 -11.89 -4.90 -15.21
C LYS A 27 -11.26 -4.85 -13.83
N ASN A 28 -10.91 -3.66 -13.40
CA ASN A 28 -10.32 -3.41 -12.09
C ASN A 28 -11.24 -3.95 -10.97
N GLY A 29 -10.67 -4.79 -10.12
CA GLY A 29 -11.34 -5.30 -8.93
C GLY A 29 -10.42 -6.27 -8.19
N TYR A 30 -10.34 -6.15 -6.88
CA TYR A 30 -9.56 -7.07 -6.06
C TYR A 30 -10.26 -8.44 -6.01
N ILE A 31 -9.46 -9.50 -6.05
CA ILE A 31 -9.91 -10.88 -5.93
C ILE A 31 -9.64 -11.33 -4.50
N ASN A 32 -10.68 -11.79 -3.80
CA ASN A 32 -10.57 -12.26 -2.43
C ASN A 32 -10.25 -13.77 -2.39
N ASP A 33 -8.99 -14.12 -2.65
CA ASP A 33 -8.47 -15.49 -2.55
C ASP A 33 -7.16 -15.49 -1.79
N THR A 34 -7.26 -15.60 -0.46
CA THR A 34 -6.10 -15.57 0.46
C THR A 34 -5.08 -16.65 0.14
N LYS A 35 -5.51 -17.88 -0.16
CA LYS A 35 -4.60 -18.98 -0.44
C LYS A 35 -3.84 -18.75 -1.75
N TYR A 36 -4.53 -18.29 -2.79
CA TYR A 36 -3.90 -17.94 -4.05
C TYR A 36 -2.81 -16.89 -3.85
N VAL A 37 -3.12 -15.81 -3.10
CA VAL A 37 -2.15 -14.74 -2.81
C VAL A 37 -0.95 -15.26 -2.00
N GLN A 38 -1.17 -16.13 -1.00
CA GLN A 38 -0.10 -16.72 -0.19
C GLN A 38 0.85 -17.59 -1.02
N ASP A 39 0.32 -18.34 -2.01
CA ASP A 39 1.06 -19.32 -2.79
C ASP A 39 1.75 -18.71 -4.03
N ARG A 40 1.57 -17.41 -4.31
CA ARG A 40 2.22 -16.73 -5.45
C ARG A 40 3.74 -16.64 -5.30
N ASP A 41 4.43 -16.64 -6.42
CA ASP A 41 5.85 -16.24 -6.49
C ASP A 41 5.97 -14.72 -6.34
N TRP A 42 6.06 -14.27 -5.09
CA TRP A 42 6.16 -12.85 -4.76
C TRP A 42 7.44 -12.19 -5.26
N TYR A 43 8.51 -12.96 -5.42
CA TYR A 43 9.71 -12.46 -6.07
C TYR A 43 9.42 -11.98 -7.50
N GLN A 44 8.70 -12.82 -8.27
CA GLN A 44 8.32 -12.50 -9.64
C GLN A 44 7.25 -11.40 -9.68
N VAL A 45 6.21 -11.49 -8.85
CA VAL A 45 5.13 -10.49 -8.79
C VAL A 45 5.69 -9.08 -8.63
N LEU A 46 6.62 -8.87 -7.68
CA LEU A 46 7.17 -7.55 -7.42
C LEU A 46 8.02 -7.01 -8.58
N ARG A 47 8.75 -7.87 -9.27
CA ARG A 47 9.59 -7.45 -10.41
C ARG A 47 8.82 -7.20 -11.69
N GLU A 48 7.65 -7.80 -11.83
CA GLU A 48 6.72 -7.52 -12.93
C GLU A 48 5.82 -6.31 -12.64
N SER A 49 5.77 -5.83 -11.39
CA SER A 49 4.94 -4.70 -10.99
C SER A 49 5.52 -3.36 -11.45
N GLU A 50 4.65 -2.48 -11.92
CA GLU A 50 5.03 -1.12 -12.28
C GLU A 50 5.19 -0.24 -11.04
N ILE A 51 6.21 0.62 -11.03
CA ILE A 51 6.39 1.66 -10.00
C ILE A 51 5.36 2.76 -10.25
N ILE A 52 4.54 3.05 -9.23
CA ILE A 52 3.48 4.05 -9.36
C ILE A 52 4.06 5.46 -9.20
N ASN A 53 3.86 6.29 -10.22
CA ASN A 53 4.09 7.76 -10.18
C ASN A 53 5.40 8.17 -9.48
N ASP A 54 6.49 7.48 -9.81
CA ASP A 54 7.84 7.73 -9.29
C ASP A 54 7.99 7.53 -7.76
N SER A 55 7.12 6.75 -7.16
CA SER A 55 7.03 6.53 -5.70
C SER A 55 8.36 6.17 -5.06
N ILE A 56 9.13 5.27 -5.64
CA ILE A 56 10.44 4.82 -5.11
C ILE A 56 11.42 5.99 -4.97
N ASN A 57 11.54 6.82 -6.02
CA ASN A 57 12.46 7.96 -5.98
C ASN A 57 11.98 9.03 -4.99
N ILE A 58 10.67 9.27 -4.91
CA ILE A 58 10.10 10.19 -3.93
C ILE A 58 10.42 9.72 -2.51
N ILE A 59 10.15 8.45 -2.17
CA ILE A 59 10.40 7.92 -0.82
C ILE A 59 11.88 8.03 -0.43
N LYS A 60 12.80 7.86 -1.37
CA LYS A 60 14.25 8.03 -1.10
C LYS A 60 14.62 9.43 -0.62
N THR A 61 13.86 10.45 -0.99
CA THR A 61 14.11 11.85 -0.59
C THR A 61 13.47 12.22 0.73
N LEU A 62 12.54 11.41 1.24
CA LEU A 62 11.82 11.69 2.47
C LEU A 62 12.70 11.47 3.72
N ASP A 63 12.45 12.24 4.77
CA ASP A 63 13.08 12.05 6.07
C ASP A 63 12.66 10.68 6.66
N ILE A 64 13.64 9.81 6.87
CA ILE A 64 13.45 8.47 7.40
C ILE A 64 12.91 8.43 8.83
N SER A 65 13.08 9.51 9.60
CA SER A 65 12.59 9.61 10.98
C SER A 65 11.08 9.87 11.05
N ASN A 66 10.50 10.39 9.98
CA ASN A 66 9.10 10.81 9.91
C ASN A 66 8.24 9.96 8.96
N ASN A 67 8.83 8.99 8.28
CA ASN A 67 8.14 8.18 7.29
C ASN A 67 8.42 6.69 7.50
N ALA A 68 7.41 5.84 7.33
CA ALA A 68 7.51 4.40 7.37
C ALA A 68 6.59 3.76 6.31
N ILE A 69 6.97 2.61 5.78
CA ILE A 69 6.08 1.78 4.95
C ILE A 69 5.30 0.87 5.90
N LEU A 70 3.98 0.81 5.72
CA LEU A 70 3.06 0.03 6.55
C LEU A 70 2.15 -0.80 5.63
N THR A 71 2.51 -2.06 5.40
CA THR A 71 1.84 -2.93 4.44
C THR A 71 1.28 -4.19 5.07
N ARG A 72 0.08 -4.60 4.64
CA ARG A 72 -0.49 -5.90 5.01
C ARG A 72 0.13 -6.99 4.12
N VAL A 73 0.35 -8.16 4.72
CA VAL A 73 0.94 -9.32 4.02
C VAL A 73 0.19 -10.60 4.38
N HIS A 74 -0.07 -11.45 3.39
CA HIS A 74 -0.73 -12.74 3.56
C HIS A 74 0.23 -13.82 4.06
N SER A 75 1.54 -13.63 3.82
CA SER A 75 2.62 -14.50 4.31
C SER A 75 3.82 -13.66 4.70
N LEU A 76 4.27 -13.77 5.94
CA LEU A 76 5.49 -13.07 6.39
C LEU A 76 6.75 -13.61 5.71
N GLU A 77 6.82 -14.93 5.49
CA GLU A 77 8.00 -15.60 4.94
C GLU A 77 8.13 -15.44 3.43
N ASN A 78 7.02 -15.39 2.69
CA ASN A 78 7.02 -15.24 1.24
C ASN A 78 6.77 -13.77 0.84
N GLU A 79 5.54 -13.28 0.95
CA GLU A 79 5.17 -11.92 0.56
C GLU A 79 5.98 -10.87 1.32
N GLY A 80 5.99 -10.97 2.66
CA GLY A 80 6.64 -9.99 3.52
C GLY A 80 8.13 -9.88 3.28
N SER A 81 8.85 -11.01 3.28
CA SER A 81 10.30 -11.03 3.05
C SER A 81 10.67 -10.49 1.66
N ASN A 82 9.91 -10.86 0.62
CA ASN A 82 10.16 -10.36 -0.74
C ASN A 82 9.89 -8.87 -0.86
N LYS A 83 8.84 -8.32 -0.21
CA LYS A 83 8.60 -6.87 -0.16
C LYS A 83 9.77 -6.13 0.52
N VAL A 84 10.26 -6.64 1.65
CA VAL A 84 11.42 -6.05 2.34
C VAL A 84 12.66 -6.07 1.46
N ILE A 85 12.99 -7.20 0.85
CA ILE A 85 14.14 -7.33 -0.05
C ILE A 85 14.02 -6.33 -1.21
N TYR A 86 12.87 -6.31 -1.91
CA TYR A 86 12.62 -5.41 -3.03
C TYR A 86 12.83 -3.93 -2.64
N LEU A 87 12.26 -3.50 -1.52
CA LEU A 87 12.39 -2.13 -1.04
C LEU A 87 13.83 -1.77 -0.69
N ARG A 88 14.56 -2.68 -0.04
CA ARG A 88 15.98 -2.45 0.31
C ARG A 88 16.88 -2.42 -0.93
N GLU A 89 16.68 -3.32 -1.88
CA GLU A 89 17.37 -3.31 -3.19
C GLU A 89 17.06 -2.04 -3.98
N SER A 90 15.83 -1.52 -3.86
CA SER A 90 15.42 -0.24 -4.46
C SER A 90 16.03 0.99 -3.76
N GLY A 91 16.78 0.81 -2.66
CA GLY A 91 17.44 1.89 -1.91
C GLY A 91 16.56 2.59 -0.87
N ILE A 92 15.40 2.06 -0.55
CA ILE A 92 14.51 2.58 0.50
C ILE A 92 15.14 2.31 1.87
N LYS A 93 15.27 3.35 2.71
CA LYS A 93 15.92 3.28 4.03
C LYS A 93 14.95 3.42 5.21
N CYS A 94 13.77 3.98 4.99
CA CYS A 94 12.77 4.17 6.06
C CYS A 94 12.34 2.81 6.68
N PRO A 95 11.77 2.81 7.88
CA PRO A 95 11.20 1.61 8.50
C PRO A 95 10.17 0.95 7.61
N ILE A 96 10.14 -0.41 7.62
CA ILE A 96 9.15 -1.22 6.94
C ILE A 96 8.44 -2.04 8.00
N ILE A 97 7.13 -1.87 8.09
CA ILE A 97 6.27 -2.53 9.08
C ILE A 97 5.33 -3.48 8.33
N LEU A 98 5.50 -4.76 8.58
CA LEU A 98 4.66 -5.81 8.01
C LEU A 98 3.49 -6.09 8.96
N VAL A 99 2.28 -6.04 8.44
CA VAL A 99 1.05 -6.32 9.18
C VAL A 99 0.47 -7.64 8.67
N PRO A 100 0.35 -8.70 9.48
CA PRO A 100 -0.36 -9.91 9.08
C PRO A 100 -1.77 -9.57 8.54
N TYR A 101 -2.19 -10.20 7.44
CA TYR A 101 -3.43 -9.85 6.72
C TYR A 101 -4.69 -9.94 7.59
N ASN A 102 -4.70 -10.80 8.61
CA ASN A 102 -5.80 -10.97 9.55
C ASN A 102 -5.86 -9.88 10.63
N LEU A 103 -4.89 -8.97 10.67
CA LEU A 103 -4.85 -7.83 11.57
C LEU A 103 -5.09 -6.52 10.82
N LYS A 104 -5.63 -5.54 11.53
CA LYS A 104 -5.74 -4.16 11.04
C LYS A 104 -4.40 -3.43 11.22
N LYS A 105 -4.08 -2.49 10.34
CA LYS A 105 -2.92 -1.59 10.49
C LYS A 105 -2.94 -0.87 11.84
N THR A 106 -4.13 -0.49 12.31
CA THR A 106 -4.37 0.19 13.58
C THR A 106 -4.09 -0.66 14.83
N ALA A 107 -3.98 -1.98 14.68
CA ALA A 107 -3.58 -2.88 15.76
C ALA A 107 -2.06 -2.94 15.97
N ILE A 108 -1.29 -2.49 14.98
CA ILE A 108 0.18 -2.59 14.99
C ILE A 108 0.82 -1.24 15.32
N VAL A 109 0.27 -0.15 14.78
CA VAL A 109 0.79 1.20 14.99
C VAL A 109 -0.33 2.16 15.41
N PRO A 110 -0.04 3.17 16.27
CA PRO A 110 -1.05 4.11 16.74
C PRO A 110 -1.47 5.07 15.62
N PRO A 111 -2.77 5.18 15.27
CA PRO A 111 -3.23 6.12 14.25
C PRO A 111 -3.23 7.58 14.70
N LYS A 112 -3.47 7.84 15.99
CA LYS A 112 -3.73 9.20 16.51
C LYS A 112 -2.64 10.20 16.12
N ASN A 113 -3.03 11.26 15.44
CA ASN A 113 -2.17 12.32 14.91
C ASN A 113 -1.12 11.86 13.88
N ASN A 114 -1.23 10.64 13.37
CA ASN A 114 -0.38 10.11 12.32
C ASN A 114 -1.13 10.05 10.99
N ILE A 115 -0.40 10.20 9.89
CA ILE A 115 -0.95 10.14 8.53
C ILE A 115 -0.88 8.69 8.03
N LEU A 116 -1.93 8.24 7.33
CA LEU A 116 -1.90 7.05 6.49
C LEU A 116 -2.25 7.43 5.05
N ILE A 117 -1.38 7.05 4.11
CA ILE A 117 -1.64 7.10 2.67
C ILE A 117 -1.90 5.67 2.20
N ASP A 118 -3.11 5.42 1.71
CA ASP A 118 -3.59 4.06 1.39
C ASP A 118 -4.61 4.14 0.23
N ASP A 119 -4.67 3.12 -0.60
CA ASP A 119 -5.65 3.00 -1.68
C ASP A 119 -6.92 2.26 -1.26
N ASP A 120 -6.92 1.63 -0.08
CA ASP A 120 -8.07 0.93 0.49
C ASP A 120 -8.85 1.82 1.47
N LEU A 121 -10.06 2.19 1.10
CA LEU A 121 -10.94 3.05 1.91
C LEU A 121 -11.28 2.44 3.28
N LEU A 122 -11.32 1.11 3.44
CA LEU A 122 -11.54 0.50 4.76
C LEU A 122 -10.37 0.71 5.71
N ASN A 123 -9.13 0.66 5.21
CA ASN A 123 -7.97 0.99 6.02
C ASN A 123 -8.01 2.45 6.49
N LEU A 124 -8.44 3.35 5.61
CA LEU A 124 -8.58 4.79 5.93
C LEU A 124 -9.72 5.04 6.92
N ASP A 125 -10.84 4.32 6.81
CA ASP A 125 -11.96 4.39 7.75
C ASP A 125 -11.53 3.96 9.16
N ASP A 126 -10.85 2.83 9.26
CA ASP A 126 -10.29 2.35 10.53
C ASP A 126 -9.28 3.34 11.11
N TRP A 127 -8.41 3.91 10.26
CA TRP A 127 -7.41 4.89 10.67
C TRP A 127 -8.04 6.15 11.26
N GLN A 128 -9.01 6.72 10.56
CA GLN A 128 -9.73 7.92 11.01
C GLN A 128 -10.50 7.67 12.30
N SER A 129 -11.11 6.50 12.45
CA SER A 129 -11.92 6.16 13.64
C SER A 129 -11.13 6.22 14.95
N LEU A 130 -9.79 6.08 14.88
CA LEU A 130 -8.87 6.14 16.01
C LEU A 130 -8.03 7.44 16.05
N GLY A 131 -8.51 8.49 15.37
CA GLY A 131 -7.92 9.83 15.39
C GLY A 131 -6.71 10.02 14.49
N GLY A 132 -6.53 9.15 13.50
CA GLY A 132 -5.53 9.31 12.46
C GLY A 132 -5.98 10.26 11.34
N ILE A 133 -5.04 10.65 10.50
CA ILE A 133 -5.24 11.54 9.35
C ILE A 133 -5.14 10.69 8.07
N PRO A 134 -6.27 10.33 7.45
CA PRO A 134 -6.28 9.53 6.24
C PRO A 134 -6.08 10.40 4.99
N ILE A 135 -5.31 9.86 4.02
CA ILE A 135 -5.18 10.40 2.67
C ILE A 135 -5.43 9.26 1.70
N TYR A 136 -6.46 9.40 0.89
CA TYR A 136 -6.79 8.42 -0.14
C TYR A 136 -5.83 8.54 -1.32
N PHE A 137 -5.19 7.42 -1.67
CA PHE A 137 -4.31 7.34 -2.82
C PHE A 137 -5.02 6.64 -3.99
N ASN A 138 -4.96 7.24 -5.17
CA ASN A 138 -5.37 6.56 -6.39
C ASN A 138 -4.52 7.05 -7.57
N LYS A 139 -3.77 6.14 -8.19
CA LYS A 139 -2.82 6.44 -9.28
C LYS A 139 -3.48 7.13 -10.48
N ASP A 140 -4.73 6.79 -10.76
CA ASP A 140 -5.52 7.27 -11.90
C ASP A 140 -6.42 8.47 -11.54
N ASP A 141 -6.28 9.02 -10.33
CA ASP A 141 -7.09 10.12 -9.81
C ASP A 141 -8.60 9.78 -9.68
N SER A 142 -8.96 8.51 -9.66
CA SER A 142 -10.32 8.03 -9.44
C SER A 142 -10.77 8.24 -7.98
N ASP A 143 -12.06 8.39 -7.77
CA ASP A 143 -12.67 8.37 -6.44
C ASP A 143 -13.20 6.98 -6.04
N ILE A 144 -12.95 5.95 -6.87
CA ILE A 144 -13.38 4.57 -6.61
C ILE A 144 -12.15 3.71 -6.34
N ASP A 145 -12.14 3.03 -5.19
CA ASP A 145 -11.06 2.10 -4.83
C ASP A 145 -11.14 0.76 -5.58
N GLY A 146 -10.12 -0.08 -5.41
CA GLY A 146 -10.05 -1.40 -6.05
C GLY A 146 -11.17 -2.36 -5.65
N TRP A 147 -11.92 -2.08 -4.58
CA TRP A 147 -13.09 -2.83 -4.13
C TRP A 147 -14.42 -2.25 -4.61
N GLY A 148 -14.39 -1.17 -5.41
CA GLY A 148 -15.58 -0.51 -5.94
C GLY A 148 -16.25 0.46 -4.96
N ARG A 149 -15.57 0.86 -3.88
CA ARG A 149 -16.09 1.81 -2.88
C ARG A 149 -15.76 3.24 -3.29
N GLN A 150 -16.71 4.15 -3.05
CA GLN A 150 -16.60 5.56 -3.42
C GLN A 150 -15.95 6.37 -2.29
N ASN A 151 -14.88 7.09 -2.59
CA ASN A 151 -14.31 8.10 -1.69
C ASN A 151 -15.18 9.37 -1.72
N THR A 152 -15.83 9.68 -0.62
CA THR A 152 -16.68 10.86 -0.46
C THR A 152 -16.16 11.83 0.60
N LYS A 153 -15.07 11.50 1.32
CA LYS A 153 -14.67 12.23 2.53
C LYS A 153 -13.18 12.47 2.71
N TYR A 154 -12.31 11.68 2.07
CA TYR A 154 -10.86 11.81 2.29
C TYR A 154 -10.19 12.69 1.25
N PRO A 155 -9.22 13.53 1.66
CA PRO A 155 -8.36 14.20 0.70
C PRO A 155 -7.66 13.15 -0.17
N LYS A 156 -7.61 13.42 -1.48
CA LYS A 156 -7.09 12.49 -2.48
C LYS A 156 -5.74 12.95 -3.01
N THR A 157 -4.88 12.00 -3.29
CA THR A 157 -3.62 12.21 -4.02
C THR A 157 -3.35 11.07 -4.99
N ARG A 158 -2.62 11.37 -6.06
CA ARG A 158 -2.07 10.38 -6.99
C ARG A 158 -0.55 10.25 -6.92
N THR A 159 0.10 10.99 -6.03
CA THR A 159 1.56 10.98 -5.89
C THR A 159 1.98 11.18 -4.44
N LEU A 160 3.07 10.55 -4.05
CA LEU A 160 3.67 10.71 -2.72
C LEU A 160 4.36 12.08 -2.51
N LYS A 161 4.45 12.93 -3.55
CA LYS A 161 4.97 14.31 -3.41
C LYS A 161 4.20 15.18 -2.42
N ILE A 162 2.98 14.77 -2.06
CA ILE A 162 2.22 15.44 -1.00
C ILE A 162 3.00 15.44 0.33
N LEU A 163 3.81 14.41 0.60
CA LEU A 163 4.62 14.31 1.82
C LEU A 163 5.77 15.30 1.89
N GLU A 164 6.30 15.78 0.75
CA GLU A 164 7.35 16.80 0.71
C GLU A 164 6.88 18.16 1.22
N LYS A 165 5.58 18.39 1.25
CA LYS A 165 4.94 19.67 1.65
C LYS A 165 4.43 19.66 3.09
N MET A 166 4.60 18.56 3.81
CA MET A 166 4.06 18.36 5.16
C MET A 166 5.09 18.65 6.27
N TYR A 167 6.24 19.23 5.90
CA TYR A 167 7.33 19.61 6.80
C TYR A 167 7.67 21.08 6.68
#